data_f0d8556da8ed9d90fcb64716e7eef203
#
_entry.id   f0d8556da8ed9d90fcb64716e7eef203
#
_cell.length_a   1.000
_cell.length_b   1.000
_cell.length_c   1.000
_cell.angle_alpha   90.00
_cell.angle_beta   90.00
_cell.angle_gamma   90.00
#
_symmetry.space_group_name_H-M   'P 1'
#
loop_
_entity.id
_entity.type
_entity.pdbx_description
1 polymer ?
#
loop_
_entity_poly.entity_id
_entity_poly.type
_entity_poly.pdbx_seq_one_letter_code
_entity_poly.pdbx_strand_id
1 'polypeptide(L)'
;LGDVYKRQLNGLISEYSSKCCAENIEFVVDIRSGTIDDIGATDIVALFGNILSNAYEAARQCFNKSDKYIELIAKRKNETTFIKCVNSCDVPPKVVRGRFVSIKKDNDRKHGYGMKSIDKIVDKYNGSHIEQFDETRHEFTISLMLIK
;
A
#
# COMPACT_ATOMS: atom_id res chain seq x y z
N LEU A 1 4.51 -1.93 -23.98
CA LEU A 1 3.85 -1.12 -22.94
C LEU A 1 3.83 -1.82 -21.59
N GLY A 2 3.38 -3.07 -21.54
CA GLY A 2 3.36 -3.82 -20.29
C GLY A 2 4.71 -4.03 -19.64
N ASP A 3 5.77 -4.12 -20.43
CA ASP A 3 7.12 -4.37 -19.92
C ASP A 3 7.71 -3.18 -19.18
N VAL A 4 7.43 -1.96 -19.64
CA VAL A 4 7.91 -0.75 -18.97
C VAL A 4 7.28 -0.63 -17.59
N TYR A 5 5.99 -0.90 -17.47
CA TYR A 5 5.24 -0.82 -16.22
C TYR A 5 5.68 -1.89 -15.24
N LYS A 6 5.90 -3.10 -15.75
CA LYS A 6 6.39 -4.21 -14.92
C LYS A 6 7.77 -3.89 -14.35
N ARG A 7 8.63 -3.25 -15.14
CA ARG A 7 9.95 -2.82 -14.66
C ARG A 7 9.85 -1.78 -13.55
N GLN A 8 8.98 -0.79 -13.72
CA GLN A 8 8.80 0.27 -12.73
C GLN A 8 8.25 -0.30 -11.44
N LEU A 9 7.25 -1.17 -11.52
CA LEU A 9 6.69 -1.83 -10.34
C LEU A 9 7.72 -2.74 -9.69
N ASN A 10 8.45 -3.53 -10.46
CA ASN A 10 9.50 -4.41 -9.96
C ASN A 10 10.61 -3.61 -9.28
N GLY A 11 10.99 -2.45 -9.84
CA GLY A 11 11.97 -1.56 -9.23
C GLY A 11 11.50 -1.03 -7.88
N LEU A 12 10.24 -0.66 -7.79
CA LEU A 12 9.63 -0.18 -6.57
C LEU A 12 9.59 -1.30 -5.50
N ILE A 13 9.17 -2.49 -5.90
CA ILE A 13 9.13 -3.67 -5.00
C ILE A 13 10.55 -3.99 -4.52
N SER A 14 11.53 -3.96 -5.41
CA SER A 14 12.93 -4.21 -5.07
C SER A 14 13.46 -3.18 -4.07
N GLU A 15 13.11 -1.92 -4.25
CA GLU A 15 13.48 -0.85 -3.31
C GLU A 15 12.94 -1.12 -1.91
N TYR A 16 11.66 -1.45 -1.80
CA TYR A 16 11.06 -1.73 -0.49
C TYR A 16 11.50 -3.05 0.10
N SER A 17 11.80 -4.04 -0.73
CA SER A 17 12.38 -5.29 -0.27
C SER A 17 13.70 -5.04 0.44
N SER A 18 14.56 -4.19 -0.13
CA SER A 18 15.84 -3.82 0.48
C SER A 18 15.64 -3.02 1.77
N LYS A 19 14.75 -2.07 1.77
CA LYS A 19 14.45 -1.26 2.96
C LYS A 19 13.91 -2.12 4.10
N CYS A 20 13.01 -3.04 3.79
CA CYS A 20 12.42 -3.94 4.78
C CYS A 20 13.47 -4.89 5.34
N CYS A 21 14.36 -5.41 4.49
CA CYS A 21 15.44 -6.26 4.92
C CYS A 21 16.34 -5.55 5.94
N ALA A 22 16.68 -4.29 5.67
CA ALA A 22 17.53 -3.50 6.57
C ALA A 22 16.87 -3.24 7.94
N GLU A 23 15.56 -3.23 8.00
CA GLU A 23 14.80 -2.98 9.23
C GLU A 23 14.21 -4.25 9.85
N ASN A 24 14.59 -5.42 9.35
CA ASN A 24 14.08 -6.71 9.80
C ASN A 24 12.55 -6.82 9.67
N ILE A 25 12.02 -6.28 8.60
CA ILE A 25 10.60 -6.37 8.25
C ILE A 25 10.45 -7.47 7.21
N GLU A 26 9.61 -8.47 7.49
CA GLU A 26 9.28 -9.50 6.52
C GLU A 26 8.43 -8.88 5.41
N PHE A 27 8.82 -9.06 4.17
CA PHE A 27 8.14 -8.45 3.03
C PHE A 27 7.71 -9.52 2.05
N VAL A 28 6.40 -9.70 1.91
CA VAL A 28 5.80 -10.71 1.03
C VAL A 28 4.99 -10.01 -0.04
N VAL A 29 5.24 -10.36 -1.28
CA VAL A 29 4.52 -9.78 -2.43
C VAL A 29 3.98 -10.90 -3.30
N ASP A 30 2.68 -10.86 -3.58
CA ASP A 30 2.02 -11.79 -4.49
C ASP A 30 1.13 -10.99 -5.44
N ILE A 31 1.68 -10.63 -6.58
CA ILE A 31 0.95 -9.91 -7.63
C ILE A 31 0.73 -10.88 -8.78
N ARG A 32 -0.52 -11.29 -8.98
CA ARG A 32 -0.86 -12.24 -10.03
C ARG A 32 -0.67 -11.62 -11.42
N SER A 33 -0.27 -12.46 -12.35
CA SER A 33 -0.09 -12.06 -13.75
C SER A 33 -1.36 -11.45 -14.32
N GLY A 34 -1.21 -10.36 -15.07
CA GLY A 34 -2.33 -9.68 -15.71
C GLY A 34 -3.11 -8.72 -14.82
N THR A 35 -2.85 -8.72 -13.51
CA THR A 35 -3.60 -7.91 -12.54
C THR A 35 -3.56 -6.41 -12.84
N ILE A 36 -2.40 -5.91 -13.27
CA ILE A 36 -2.18 -4.47 -13.45
C ILE A 36 -2.26 -4.03 -14.92
N ASP A 37 -2.61 -4.92 -15.83
CA ASP A 37 -2.56 -4.64 -17.27
C ASP A 37 -3.49 -3.48 -17.69
N ASP A 38 -4.58 -3.27 -16.97
CA ASP A 38 -5.56 -2.23 -17.29
C ASP A 38 -5.34 -0.93 -16.52
N ILE A 39 -4.28 -0.84 -15.74
CA ILE A 39 -3.96 0.36 -14.96
C ILE A 39 -2.82 1.10 -15.66
N GLY A 40 -2.99 2.42 -15.82
CA GLY A 40 -1.95 3.25 -16.43
C GLY A 40 -0.65 3.23 -15.64
N ALA A 41 0.47 3.39 -16.34
CA ALA A 41 1.80 3.31 -15.74
C ALA A 41 2.01 4.30 -14.60
N THR A 42 1.66 5.53 -14.85
CA THR A 42 1.80 6.59 -13.84
C THR A 42 0.97 6.28 -12.61
N ASP A 43 -0.24 5.74 -12.84
CA ASP A 43 -1.14 5.36 -11.75
C ASP A 43 -0.60 4.18 -10.94
N ILE A 44 0.00 3.20 -11.61
CA ILE A 44 0.62 2.04 -10.93
C ILE A 44 1.70 2.51 -9.97
N VAL A 45 2.62 3.33 -10.45
CA VAL A 45 3.74 3.82 -9.63
C VAL A 45 3.23 4.66 -8.47
N ALA A 46 2.29 5.55 -8.72
CA ALA A 46 1.73 6.39 -7.67
C ALA A 46 0.95 5.57 -6.64
N LEU A 47 0.13 4.63 -7.11
CA LEU A 47 -0.70 3.81 -6.23
C LEU A 47 0.14 2.90 -5.33
N PHE A 48 0.98 2.06 -5.93
CA PHE A 48 1.81 1.13 -5.18
C PHE A 48 2.88 1.84 -4.36
N GLY A 49 3.41 2.95 -4.86
CA GLY A 49 4.37 3.76 -4.12
C GLY A 49 3.77 4.30 -2.83
N ASN A 50 2.55 4.82 -2.89
CA ASN A 50 1.87 5.34 -1.70
C ASN A 50 1.47 4.23 -0.74
N ILE A 51 0.98 3.10 -1.25
CA ILE A 51 0.60 1.95 -0.43
C ILE A 51 1.83 1.41 0.32
N LEU A 52 2.92 1.19 -0.39
CA LEU A 52 4.15 0.63 0.20
C LEU A 52 4.82 1.62 1.15
N SER A 53 4.82 2.90 0.82
CA SER A 53 5.39 3.93 1.68
C SER A 53 4.65 3.99 3.03
N ASN A 54 3.33 3.97 2.99
CA ASN A 54 2.53 3.98 4.21
C ASN A 54 2.74 2.71 5.05
N ALA A 55 2.76 1.55 4.39
CA ALA A 55 2.98 0.27 5.07
C ALA A 55 4.37 0.20 5.71
N TYR A 56 5.39 0.65 4.98
CA TYR A 56 6.77 0.64 5.47
C TYR A 56 6.94 1.54 6.69
N GLU A 57 6.41 2.77 6.64
CA GLU A 57 6.54 3.69 7.76
C GLU A 57 5.82 3.15 9.01
N ALA A 58 4.66 2.55 8.85
CA ALA A 58 3.91 1.96 9.96
C ALA A 58 4.64 0.75 10.55
N ALA A 59 5.09 -0.17 9.70
CA ALA A 59 5.79 -1.37 10.16
C ALA A 59 7.12 -1.03 10.83
N ARG A 60 7.85 -0.07 10.27
CA ARG A 60 9.12 0.38 10.81
C ARG A 60 8.99 0.94 12.22
N GLN A 61 7.86 1.58 12.53
CA GLN A 61 7.61 2.21 13.82
C GLN A 61 7.00 1.26 14.85
N CYS A 62 6.92 -0.04 14.55
CA CYS A 62 6.46 -1.03 15.52
C CYS A 62 7.55 -1.33 16.54
N PHE A 63 7.32 -0.96 17.81
CA PHE A 63 8.28 -1.18 18.89
C PHE A 63 7.92 -2.40 19.74
N ASN A 64 6.62 -2.66 19.89
CA ASN A 64 6.15 -3.70 20.81
C ASN A 64 5.92 -5.05 20.14
N LYS A 65 6.08 -5.12 18.84
CA LYS A 65 5.88 -6.34 18.08
C LYS A 65 7.24 -6.85 17.59
N SER A 66 7.57 -8.09 17.95
CA SER A 66 8.85 -8.71 17.57
C SER A 66 8.91 -9.06 16.09
N ASP A 67 7.76 -9.40 15.50
CA ASP A 67 7.67 -9.71 14.07
C ASP A 67 6.99 -8.55 13.33
N LYS A 68 7.79 -7.86 12.54
CA LYS A 68 7.31 -6.79 11.66
C LYS A 68 7.11 -7.38 10.27
N TYR A 69 6.02 -7.02 9.63
CA TYR A 69 5.72 -7.56 8.31
C TYR A 69 4.90 -6.62 7.45
N ILE A 70 5.04 -6.84 6.13
CA ILE A 70 4.22 -6.20 5.11
C ILE A 70 3.86 -7.29 4.11
N GLU A 71 2.59 -7.41 3.76
CA GLU A 71 2.12 -8.35 2.75
C GLU A 71 1.31 -7.58 1.72
N LEU A 72 1.74 -7.66 0.47
CA LEU A 72 1.07 -7.01 -0.65
C LEU A 72 0.53 -8.08 -1.58
N ILE A 73 -0.78 -8.09 -1.77
CA ILE A 73 -1.46 -9.04 -2.63
C ILE A 73 -2.25 -8.27 -3.67
N ALA A 74 -2.14 -8.67 -4.93
CA ALA A 74 -2.95 -8.12 -5.99
C ALA A 74 -3.41 -9.24 -6.92
N LYS A 75 -4.70 -9.24 -7.23
CA LYS A 75 -5.32 -10.23 -8.12
C LYS A 75 -6.44 -9.59 -8.89
N ARG A 76 -6.76 -10.18 -10.02
CA ARG A 76 -7.87 -9.74 -10.86
C ARG A 76 -8.89 -10.85 -10.96
N LYS A 77 -10.16 -10.50 -10.81
CA LYS A 77 -11.27 -11.41 -11.04
C LYS A 77 -12.26 -10.70 -11.95
N ASN A 78 -12.46 -11.25 -13.15
CA ASN A 78 -13.26 -10.63 -14.20
C ASN A 78 -12.68 -9.24 -14.55
N GLU A 79 -13.44 -8.19 -14.41
CA GLU A 79 -12.99 -6.83 -14.72
C GLU A 79 -12.55 -6.04 -13.48
N THR A 80 -12.52 -6.70 -12.32
CA THR A 80 -12.19 -6.06 -11.06
C THR A 80 -10.78 -6.44 -10.61
N THR A 81 -9.97 -5.42 -10.31
CA THR A 81 -8.64 -5.60 -9.74
C THR A 81 -8.73 -5.37 -8.24
N PHE A 82 -8.27 -6.35 -7.47
CA PHE A 82 -8.23 -6.30 -6.01
C PHE A 82 -6.79 -6.14 -5.56
N ILE A 83 -6.53 -5.13 -4.73
CA ILE A 83 -5.22 -4.88 -4.16
C ILE A 83 -5.39 -4.80 -2.65
N LYS A 84 -4.59 -5.57 -1.92
CA LYS A 84 -4.63 -5.58 -0.47
C LYS A 84 -3.23 -5.47 0.07
N CYS A 85 -3.01 -4.57 1.02
CA CYS A 85 -1.74 -4.46 1.72
C CYS A 85 -1.99 -4.52 3.21
N VAL A 86 -1.31 -5.45 3.88
CA VAL A 86 -1.39 -5.65 5.31
C VAL A 86 -0.02 -5.34 5.90
N ASN A 87 0.01 -4.57 6.97
CA ASN A 87 1.26 -4.30 7.65
C ASN A 87 1.08 -4.33 9.16
N SER A 88 2.13 -4.73 9.87
CA SER A 88 2.18 -4.60 11.31
C SER A 88 2.12 -3.12 11.69
N CYS A 89 1.40 -2.81 12.78
CA CYS A 89 1.18 -1.44 13.20
C CYS A 89 0.85 -1.40 14.69
N ASP A 90 1.67 -0.73 15.49
CA ASP A 90 1.48 -0.69 16.95
C ASP A 90 0.29 0.16 17.38
N VAL A 91 0.11 1.29 16.71
CA VAL A 91 -0.91 2.25 17.07
C VAL A 91 -1.79 2.52 15.85
N PRO A 92 -3.09 2.81 16.09
CA PRO A 92 -3.95 3.12 14.96
C PRO A 92 -3.45 4.34 14.23
N PRO A 93 -3.49 4.33 12.89
CA PRO A 93 -3.16 5.52 12.12
C PRO A 93 -4.08 6.67 12.52
N LYS A 94 -3.53 7.88 12.43
CA LYS A 94 -4.31 9.07 12.74
C LYS A 94 -5.49 9.19 11.79
N VAL A 95 -6.65 9.53 12.33
CA VAL A 95 -7.87 9.74 11.55
C VAL A 95 -8.17 11.23 11.55
N VAL A 96 -8.27 11.81 10.36
CA VAL A 96 -8.67 13.22 10.19
C VAL A 96 -9.89 13.25 9.28
N ARG A 97 -10.99 13.83 9.78
CA ARG A 97 -12.25 13.93 9.04
C ARG A 97 -12.76 12.58 8.52
N GLY A 98 -12.64 11.54 9.36
CA GLY A 98 -13.07 10.20 9.02
C GLY A 98 -12.13 9.43 8.10
N ARG A 99 -10.95 9.97 7.82
CA ARG A 99 -9.95 9.34 6.96
C ARG A 99 -8.66 9.10 7.69
N PHE A 100 -8.03 7.96 7.40
CA PHE A 100 -6.70 7.67 7.89
C PHE A 100 -5.69 8.54 7.14
N VAL A 101 -4.68 9.02 7.87
CA VAL A 101 -3.59 9.80 7.29
C VAL A 101 -2.27 9.13 7.60
N SER A 102 -1.25 9.41 6.78
CA SER A 102 0.09 8.88 6.97
C SER A 102 0.67 9.32 8.30
N ILE A 103 1.39 8.40 8.98
CA ILE A 103 2.06 8.68 10.24
C ILE A 103 3.51 9.12 10.06
N LYS A 104 3.88 9.58 8.88
CA LYS A 104 5.21 10.08 8.60
C LYS A 104 5.47 11.34 9.40
N LYS A 105 6.59 11.36 10.13
CA LYS A 105 6.92 12.47 11.04
C LYS A 105 7.64 13.64 10.38
N ASP A 106 8.22 13.40 9.22
CA ASP A 106 9.22 14.31 8.65
C ASP A 106 8.63 15.55 7.99
N ASN A 107 7.34 15.57 7.73
CA ASN A 107 6.74 16.72 7.09
C ASN A 107 5.22 16.66 7.19
N ASP A 108 4.67 17.49 8.05
CA ASP A 108 3.22 17.59 8.25
C ASP A 108 2.47 17.88 6.96
N ARG A 109 3.11 18.56 6.01
CA ARG A 109 2.52 18.87 4.71
C ARG A 109 2.29 17.64 3.86
N LYS A 110 3.03 16.56 4.12
CA LYS A 110 2.89 15.30 3.38
C LYS A 110 1.88 14.35 4.03
N HIS A 111 1.41 14.67 5.22
CA HIS A 111 0.38 13.87 5.88
C HIS A 111 -0.90 13.89 5.05
N GLY A 112 -1.38 12.72 4.68
CA GLY A 112 -2.59 12.58 3.90
C GLY A 112 -2.42 12.68 2.39
N TYR A 113 -1.26 13.10 1.90
CA TYR A 113 -1.04 13.15 0.43
C TYR A 113 -1.08 11.77 -0.19
N GLY A 114 -0.50 10.77 0.49
CA GLY A 114 -0.54 9.40 0.02
C GLY A 114 -1.98 8.90 -0.12
N MET A 115 -2.81 9.17 0.89
CA MET A 115 -4.22 8.77 0.86
C MET A 115 -5.02 9.56 -0.16
N LYS A 116 -4.74 10.84 -0.32
CA LYS A 116 -5.39 11.66 -1.36
C LYS A 116 -5.06 11.15 -2.76
N SER A 117 -3.82 10.74 -2.98
CA SER A 117 -3.38 10.18 -4.25
C SER A 117 -4.08 8.85 -4.51
N ILE A 118 -4.20 8.01 -3.49
CA ILE A 118 -4.93 6.74 -3.57
C ILE A 118 -6.39 6.99 -3.90
N ASP A 119 -7.05 7.92 -3.20
CA ASP A 119 -8.43 8.31 -3.46
C ASP A 119 -8.65 8.71 -4.92
N LYS A 120 -7.75 9.54 -5.43
CA LYS A 120 -7.83 10.05 -6.80
C LYS A 120 -7.76 8.93 -7.83
N ILE A 121 -6.85 7.99 -7.62
CA ILE A 121 -6.68 6.85 -8.52
C ILE A 121 -7.87 5.91 -8.42
N VAL A 122 -8.33 5.64 -7.21
CA VAL A 122 -9.51 4.79 -6.98
C VAL A 122 -10.72 5.38 -7.69
N ASP A 123 -10.95 6.68 -7.55
CA ASP A 123 -12.05 7.37 -8.23
C ASP A 123 -11.92 7.28 -9.75
N LYS A 124 -10.72 7.46 -10.27
CA LYS A 124 -10.45 7.37 -11.70
C LYS A 124 -10.85 6.02 -12.29
N TYR A 125 -10.68 4.96 -11.52
CA TYR A 125 -11.00 3.59 -11.96
C TYR A 125 -12.33 3.09 -11.40
N ASN A 126 -13.21 3.99 -11.00
CA ASN A 126 -14.57 3.67 -10.49
C ASN A 126 -14.54 2.64 -9.37
N GLY A 127 -13.54 2.75 -8.52
CA GLY A 127 -13.32 1.78 -7.45
C GLY A 127 -13.72 2.27 -6.08
N SER A 128 -13.29 1.51 -5.09
CA SER A 128 -13.50 1.83 -3.68
C SER A 128 -12.31 1.32 -2.88
N HIS A 129 -12.18 1.82 -1.65
CA HIS A 129 -11.14 1.32 -0.75
C HIS A 129 -11.65 1.35 0.69
N ILE A 130 -11.08 0.47 1.49
CA ILE A 130 -11.40 0.33 2.91
C ILE A 130 -10.09 0.23 3.67
N GLU A 131 -9.99 0.97 4.76
CA GLU A 131 -8.86 0.89 5.68
C GLU A 131 -9.36 0.37 7.02
N GLN A 132 -8.61 -0.56 7.61
CA GLN A 132 -8.97 -1.19 8.88
C GLN A 132 -7.75 -1.34 9.78
N PHE A 133 -7.92 -1.05 11.06
CA PHE A 133 -6.91 -1.31 12.07
C PHE A 133 -7.44 -2.35 13.04
N ASP A 134 -6.67 -3.42 13.23
CA ASP A 134 -7.00 -4.50 14.17
C ASP A 134 -6.16 -4.34 15.44
N GLU A 135 -6.78 -3.92 16.53
CA GLU A 135 -6.10 -3.69 17.81
C GLU A 135 -5.55 -4.97 18.43
N THR A 136 -6.22 -6.09 18.18
CA THR A 136 -5.78 -7.38 18.73
C THR A 136 -4.52 -7.89 18.06
N ARG A 137 -4.47 -7.76 16.74
CA ARG A 137 -3.33 -8.22 15.94
C ARG A 137 -2.25 -7.18 15.75
N HIS A 138 -2.51 -5.92 16.11
CA HIS A 138 -1.63 -4.80 15.81
C HIS A 138 -1.30 -4.75 14.33
N GLU A 139 -2.35 -4.64 13.52
CA GLU A 139 -2.27 -4.80 12.08
C GLU A 139 -3.16 -3.78 11.38
N PHE A 140 -2.61 -3.14 10.35
CA PHE A 140 -3.37 -2.22 9.50
C PHE A 140 -3.52 -2.83 8.13
N THR A 141 -4.71 -2.75 7.57
CA THR A 141 -5.01 -3.28 6.24
C THR A 141 -5.67 -2.21 5.38
N ILE A 142 -5.17 -2.04 4.17
CA ILE A 142 -5.85 -1.27 3.14
C ILE A 142 -6.26 -2.24 2.03
N SER A 143 -7.52 -2.18 1.63
CA SER A 143 -8.07 -3.01 0.56
C SER A 143 -8.67 -2.11 -0.50
N LEU A 144 -8.28 -2.32 -1.73
CA LEU A 144 -8.71 -1.53 -2.88
C LEU A 144 -9.39 -2.42 -3.89
N MET A 145 -10.40 -1.87 -4.54
CA MET A 145 -11.10 -2.52 -5.63
C MET A 145 -11.18 -1.52 -6.77
N LEU A 146 -10.60 -1.87 -7.90
CA LEU A 146 -10.61 -1.01 -9.09
C LEU A 146 -11.40 -1.69 -10.20
N ILE A 147 -12.29 -0.94 -10.81
CA ILE A 147 -13.13 -1.43 -11.90
C ILE A 147 -12.76 -0.67 -13.16
N LYS A 148 -12.64 -1.39 -14.24
CA LYS A 148 -12.25 -0.79 -15.50
C LYS A 148 -13.32 0.15 -16.07
#